data_4b2eadbac0bd82e8317ced011db7688b
#
_entry.id   4b2eadbac0bd82e8317ced011db7688b
#
_cell.length_a   1.000
_cell.length_b   1.000
_cell.length_c   1.000
_cell.angle_alpha   90.00
_cell.angle_beta   90.00
_cell.angle_gamma   90.00
#
_symmetry.space_group_name_H-M   'P 1'
#
loop_
_entity.id
_entity.type
_entity.pdbx_description
1 polymer ?
#
loop_
_entity_poly.entity_id
_entity_poly.type
_entity_poly.pdbx_seq_one_letter_code
_entity_poly.pdbx_strand_id
1 'polypeptide(L)'
;ATINQHDDIRQLALHRFQTVQSSSVAYRSRPEFNVQDYITEGSFGLPVTAEPVVLVAQLNNHVAWKLRETPVSDDQTLSEPDADGWIELRATVPNDQQTLWWIHGFGAGFHVVQPAEWRDHQAEQAEKILSQAKKNGYQPLWQEATP
;
A
#
# COMPACT_ATOMS: atom_id res chain seq x y z
N ALA A 1 22.04 -7.78 3.64
CA ALA A 1 23.35 -7.93 4.29
C ALA A 1 23.29 -8.93 5.43
N THR A 2 24.42 -9.57 5.76
CA THR A 2 24.61 -10.31 7.01
C THR A 2 25.37 -9.41 8.00
N ILE A 3 25.05 -9.49 9.29
CA ILE A 3 25.67 -8.64 10.33
C ILE A 3 26.33 -9.53 11.38
N ASN A 4 27.60 -9.28 11.66
CA ASN A 4 28.40 -10.01 12.67
C ASN A 4 28.39 -11.53 12.42
N GLN A 5 28.02 -12.30 13.43
CA GLN A 5 27.95 -13.77 13.39
C GLN A 5 26.55 -14.30 13.03
N HIS A 6 25.62 -13.43 12.64
CA HIS A 6 24.31 -13.86 12.21
C HIS A 6 24.35 -14.38 10.77
N ASP A 7 23.75 -15.54 10.55
CA ASP A 7 23.65 -16.14 9.21
C ASP A 7 22.44 -15.68 8.41
N ASP A 8 21.46 -15.06 9.08
CA ASP A 8 20.28 -14.51 8.45
C ASP A 8 20.59 -13.26 7.61
N ILE A 9 19.83 -13.09 6.53
CA ILE A 9 19.93 -11.91 5.69
C ILE A 9 19.04 -10.81 6.27
N ARG A 10 19.65 -9.63 6.50
CA ARG A 10 18.96 -8.49 7.08
C ARG A 10 18.88 -7.34 6.10
N GLN A 11 17.73 -6.66 6.09
CA GLN A 11 17.55 -5.40 5.40
C GLN A 11 18.13 -4.28 6.24
N LEU A 12 18.89 -3.39 5.59
CA LEU A 12 19.48 -2.23 6.25
C LEU A 12 18.95 -0.96 5.60
N ALA A 13 18.43 -0.06 6.43
CA ALA A 13 17.97 1.24 5.98
C ALA A 13 19.17 2.15 5.68
N LEU A 14 19.48 2.37 4.41
CA LEU A 14 20.65 3.17 3.98
C LEU A 14 20.67 4.58 4.58
N HIS A 15 19.53 5.22 4.73
CA HIS A 15 19.41 6.55 5.33
C HIS A 15 19.78 6.61 6.82
N ARG A 16 19.97 5.46 7.49
CA ARG A 16 20.41 5.36 8.89
C ARG A 16 21.91 5.16 9.04
N PHE A 17 22.64 5.03 7.94
CA PHE A 17 24.10 4.92 8.00
C PHE A 17 24.68 6.29 8.36
N GLN A 18 25.50 6.31 9.41
CA GLN A 18 26.24 7.52 9.83
C GLN A 18 27.63 7.56 9.19
N THR A 19 28.23 6.40 8.99
CA THR A 19 29.57 6.29 8.42
C THR A 19 29.67 5.02 7.58
N VAL A 20 30.36 5.11 6.45
CA VAL A 20 30.70 3.96 5.59
C VAL A 20 32.20 3.99 5.34
N GLN A 21 32.87 2.88 5.55
CA GLN A 21 34.31 2.73 5.34
C GLN A 21 34.61 1.43 4.58
N SER A 22 35.63 1.49 3.74
CA SER A 22 36.16 0.28 3.11
C SER A 22 36.75 -0.66 4.18
N SER A 23 36.52 -1.96 4.04
CA SER A 23 37.05 -2.96 4.91
C SER A 23 38.08 -3.83 4.18
N SER A 24 39.15 -4.21 4.86
CA SER A 24 40.10 -5.21 4.39
C SER A 24 39.64 -6.65 4.66
N VAL A 25 38.51 -6.82 5.36
CA VAL A 25 37.91 -8.13 5.60
C VAL A 25 37.38 -8.69 4.29
N ALA A 26 37.67 -9.96 4.02
CA ALA A 26 37.19 -10.61 2.82
C ALA A 26 35.66 -10.59 2.71
N TYR A 27 35.17 -10.28 1.53
CA TYR A 27 33.77 -10.33 1.19
C TYR A 27 33.21 -11.75 1.40
N ARG A 28 32.07 -11.87 2.08
CA ARG A 28 31.37 -13.14 2.28
C ARG A 28 30.37 -13.34 1.14
N SER A 29 30.69 -14.26 0.23
CA SER A 29 29.79 -14.63 -0.87
C SER A 29 28.58 -15.39 -0.37
N ARG A 30 27.44 -15.13 -0.98
CA ARG A 30 26.16 -15.84 -0.76
C ARG A 30 25.56 -16.19 -2.13
N PRO A 31 26.14 -17.18 -2.84
CA PRO A 31 25.69 -17.53 -4.19
C PRO A 31 24.26 -18.07 -4.21
N GLU A 32 23.78 -18.59 -3.07
CA GLU A 32 22.43 -19.10 -2.88
C GLU A 32 21.37 -17.99 -2.73
N PHE A 33 21.79 -16.75 -2.49
CA PHE A 33 20.86 -15.64 -2.30
C PHE A 33 20.50 -14.97 -3.63
N ASN A 34 19.22 -15.05 -3.98
CA ASN A 34 18.63 -14.32 -5.10
C ASN A 34 17.75 -13.19 -4.56
N VAL A 35 18.07 -11.95 -4.93
CA VAL A 35 17.30 -10.79 -4.49
C VAL A 35 15.89 -10.78 -5.08
N GLN A 36 15.70 -11.32 -6.29
CA GLN A 36 14.39 -11.38 -6.91
C GLN A 36 13.47 -12.36 -6.18
N ASP A 37 13.97 -13.53 -5.83
CA ASP A 37 13.22 -14.51 -5.03
C ASP A 37 12.86 -13.91 -3.67
N TYR A 38 13.83 -13.23 -3.02
CA TYR A 38 13.63 -12.57 -1.74
C TYR A 38 12.54 -11.46 -1.80
N ILE A 39 12.44 -10.72 -2.91
CA ILE A 39 11.37 -9.74 -3.14
C ILE A 39 10.03 -10.45 -3.34
N THR A 40 10.01 -11.50 -4.19
CA THR A 40 8.79 -12.25 -4.54
C THR A 40 8.19 -12.97 -3.33
N GLU A 41 9.03 -13.45 -2.42
CA GLU A 41 8.63 -14.06 -1.15
C GLU A 41 8.03 -13.05 -0.13
N GLY A 42 7.92 -11.77 -0.51
CA GLY A 42 7.30 -10.74 0.32
C GLY A 42 8.16 -10.25 1.48
N SER A 43 9.47 -10.53 1.46
CA SER A 43 10.39 -10.17 2.56
C SER A 43 10.52 -8.66 2.79
N PHE A 44 10.08 -7.81 1.85
CA PHE A 44 10.00 -6.36 2.01
C PHE A 44 8.65 -5.89 2.54
N GLY A 45 7.62 -6.75 2.53
CA GLY A 45 6.29 -6.46 3.05
C GLY A 45 6.23 -6.52 4.58
N LEU A 46 5.17 -5.95 5.13
CA LEU A 46 4.72 -6.19 6.50
C LEU A 46 3.43 -7.01 6.40
N PRO A 47 3.50 -8.34 6.19
CA PRO A 47 2.33 -9.15 5.94
C PRO A 47 1.41 -9.15 7.17
N VAL A 48 0.12 -8.95 6.93
CA VAL A 48 -0.93 -9.18 7.92
C VAL A 48 -1.26 -10.67 7.93
N THR A 49 -1.35 -11.28 6.73
CA THR A 49 -1.44 -12.73 6.54
C THR A 49 -0.56 -13.17 5.36
N ALA A 50 -0.22 -14.46 5.32
CA ALA A 50 0.55 -15.02 4.20
C ALA A 50 -0.28 -15.18 2.93
N GLU A 51 -1.63 -15.17 3.02
CA GLU A 51 -2.50 -15.37 1.88
C GLU A 51 -2.95 -14.03 1.29
N PRO A 52 -2.91 -13.90 -0.04
CA PRO A 52 -3.45 -12.72 -0.72
C PRO A 52 -4.96 -12.63 -0.57
N VAL A 53 -5.51 -11.44 -0.78
CA VAL A 53 -6.94 -11.16 -0.69
C VAL A 53 -7.48 -10.65 -2.02
N VAL A 54 -8.76 -10.92 -2.26
CA VAL A 54 -9.49 -10.30 -3.38
C VAL A 54 -9.92 -8.91 -2.96
N LEU A 55 -9.30 -7.91 -3.57
CA LEU A 55 -9.68 -6.51 -3.43
C LEU A 55 -10.81 -6.19 -4.41
N VAL A 56 -11.92 -5.65 -3.89
CA VAL A 56 -12.97 -5.01 -4.69
C VAL A 56 -13.07 -3.57 -4.22
N ALA A 57 -13.02 -2.62 -5.15
CA ALA A 57 -13.08 -1.20 -4.83
C ALA A 57 -13.80 -0.40 -5.91
N GLN A 58 -14.35 0.76 -5.52
CA GLN A 58 -14.88 1.77 -6.42
C GLN A 58 -13.82 2.85 -6.63
N LEU A 59 -13.54 3.17 -7.88
CA LEU A 59 -12.49 4.10 -8.29
C LEU A 59 -13.10 5.28 -9.05
N ASN A 60 -12.59 6.48 -8.82
CA ASN A 60 -12.85 7.57 -9.74
C ASN A 60 -12.04 7.41 -11.05
N ASN A 61 -12.40 8.17 -12.08
CA ASN A 61 -11.74 8.10 -13.39
C ASN A 61 -10.22 8.30 -13.34
N HIS A 62 -9.73 9.18 -12.47
CA HIS A 62 -8.31 9.47 -12.37
C HIS A 62 -7.51 8.28 -11.82
N VAL A 63 -8.03 7.62 -10.79
CA VAL A 63 -7.40 6.42 -10.21
C VAL A 63 -7.49 5.25 -11.19
N ALA A 64 -8.66 5.03 -11.81
CA ALA A 64 -8.84 3.97 -12.79
C ALA A 64 -7.91 4.13 -14.01
N TRP A 65 -7.69 5.37 -14.47
CA TRP A 65 -6.74 5.66 -15.53
C TRP A 65 -5.31 5.22 -15.16
N LYS A 66 -4.86 5.57 -13.94
CA LYS A 66 -3.54 5.13 -13.45
C LYS A 66 -3.41 3.61 -13.40
N LEU A 67 -4.46 2.91 -12.95
CA LEU A 67 -4.44 1.46 -12.85
C LEU A 67 -4.57 0.74 -14.22
N ARG A 68 -5.03 1.42 -15.27
CA ARG A 68 -4.94 0.91 -16.64
C ARG A 68 -3.50 0.94 -17.16
N GLU A 69 -2.72 1.98 -16.79
CA GLU A 69 -1.31 2.09 -17.18
C GLU A 69 -0.39 1.20 -16.34
N THR A 70 -0.71 1.06 -15.04
CA THR A 70 0.08 0.27 -14.09
C THR A 70 -0.87 -0.58 -13.26
N PRO A 71 -1.23 -1.79 -13.73
CA PRO A 71 -2.10 -2.70 -13.01
C PRO A 71 -1.52 -3.09 -11.64
N VAL A 72 -2.40 -3.27 -10.66
CA VAL A 72 -2.01 -3.69 -9.29
C VAL A 72 -1.68 -5.17 -9.20
N SER A 73 -2.23 -5.97 -10.12
CA SER A 73 -1.98 -7.41 -10.26
C SER A 73 -2.29 -7.88 -11.68
N ASP A 74 -1.81 -9.08 -12.04
CA ASP A 74 -2.03 -9.66 -13.37
C ASP A 74 -3.49 -10.02 -13.62
N ASP A 75 -4.27 -10.28 -12.57
CA ASP A 75 -5.70 -10.62 -12.64
C ASP A 75 -6.62 -9.40 -12.50
N GLN A 76 -6.06 -8.18 -12.53
CA GLN A 76 -6.84 -6.96 -12.41
C GLN A 76 -7.92 -6.85 -13.49
N THR A 77 -9.12 -6.52 -13.07
CA THR A 77 -10.22 -6.11 -13.95
C THR A 77 -10.79 -4.78 -13.55
N LEU A 78 -11.23 -3.99 -14.53
CA LEU A 78 -11.89 -2.71 -14.34
C LEU A 78 -13.20 -2.73 -15.12
N SER A 79 -14.32 -2.38 -14.47
CA SER A 79 -15.61 -2.27 -15.13
C SER A 79 -15.72 -1.04 -16.06
N GLU A 80 -16.81 -0.94 -16.82
CA GLU A 80 -17.26 0.35 -17.34
C GLU A 80 -17.75 1.24 -16.17
N PRO A 81 -17.73 2.58 -16.33
CA PRO A 81 -18.27 3.49 -15.33
C PRO A 81 -19.77 3.22 -15.08
N ASP A 82 -20.15 3.27 -13.81
CA ASP A 82 -21.56 3.25 -13.41
C ASP A 82 -22.26 4.62 -13.66
N ALA A 83 -23.53 4.74 -13.23
CA ALA A 83 -24.33 5.95 -13.43
C ALA A 83 -23.75 7.21 -12.73
N ASP A 84 -22.96 7.01 -11.66
CA ASP A 84 -22.31 8.06 -10.89
C ASP A 84 -20.85 8.29 -11.34
N GLY A 85 -20.39 7.54 -12.33
CA GLY A 85 -19.04 7.62 -12.91
C GLY A 85 -17.98 6.83 -12.14
N TRP A 86 -18.38 5.94 -11.21
CA TRP A 86 -17.47 5.06 -10.50
C TRP A 86 -17.16 3.79 -11.31
N ILE A 87 -15.93 3.32 -11.18
CA ILE A 87 -15.41 2.15 -11.90
C ILE A 87 -15.04 1.10 -10.88
N GLU A 88 -15.63 -0.10 -10.97
CA GLU A 88 -15.28 -1.20 -10.09
C GLU A 88 -13.93 -1.79 -10.47
N LEU A 89 -13.03 -1.85 -9.50
CA LEU A 89 -11.80 -2.62 -9.53
C LEU A 89 -12.03 -3.98 -8.88
N ARG A 90 -11.50 -5.04 -9.50
CA ARG A 90 -11.32 -6.35 -8.89
C ARG A 90 -9.92 -6.86 -9.18
N ALA A 91 -9.18 -7.26 -8.14
CA ALA A 91 -7.80 -7.71 -8.24
C ALA A 91 -7.42 -8.57 -7.03
N THR A 92 -6.50 -9.51 -7.21
CA THR A 92 -5.88 -10.25 -6.10
C THR A 92 -4.60 -9.52 -5.68
N VAL A 93 -4.53 -9.13 -4.41
CA VAL A 93 -3.41 -8.31 -3.88
C VAL A 93 -2.84 -8.91 -2.59
N PRO A 94 -1.58 -8.61 -2.24
CA PRO A 94 -1.01 -9.00 -0.96
C PRO A 94 -1.83 -8.44 0.21
N ASN A 95 -2.06 -9.27 1.24
CA ASN A 95 -2.67 -8.81 2.49
C ASN A 95 -1.57 -8.26 3.40
N ASP A 96 -1.12 -7.05 3.10
CA ASP A 96 -0.05 -6.39 3.83
C ASP A 96 -0.32 -4.91 4.10
N GLN A 97 0.46 -4.36 5.01
CA GLN A 97 0.34 -2.96 5.40
C GLN A 97 0.72 -1.99 4.27
N GLN A 98 1.58 -2.42 3.34
CA GLN A 98 2.01 -1.56 2.23
C GLN A 98 0.88 -1.36 1.23
N THR A 99 0.13 -2.43 0.93
CA THR A 99 -1.07 -2.36 0.08
C THR A 99 -2.12 -1.42 0.70
N LEU A 100 -2.34 -1.48 2.02
CA LEU A 100 -3.24 -0.55 2.71
C LEU A 100 -2.75 0.90 2.60
N TRP A 101 -1.47 1.17 2.85
CA TRP A 101 -0.92 2.53 2.71
C TRP A 101 -1.02 3.04 1.27
N TRP A 102 -0.80 2.18 0.30
CA TRP A 102 -0.94 2.53 -1.12
C TRP A 102 -2.39 2.91 -1.46
N ILE A 103 -3.39 2.13 -0.99
CA ILE A 103 -4.81 2.46 -1.13
C ILE A 103 -5.13 3.82 -0.51
N HIS A 104 -4.68 4.07 0.72
CA HIS A 104 -4.92 5.33 1.42
C HIS A 104 -4.30 6.54 0.69
N GLY A 105 -3.23 6.32 -0.08
CA GLY A 105 -2.59 7.36 -0.89
C GLY A 105 -3.47 7.94 -2.00
N PHE A 106 -4.54 7.24 -2.41
CA PHE A 106 -5.50 7.74 -3.40
C PHE A 106 -6.61 8.61 -2.79
N GLY A 107 -6.70 8.69 -1.46
CA GLY A 107 -7.71 9.49 -0.76
C GLY A 107 -9.13 9.13 -1.16
N ALA A 108 -9.96 10.14 -1.40
CA ALA A 108 -11.38 9.97 -1.76
C ALA A 108 -11.62 9.41 -3.17
N GLY A 109 -10.58 9.13 -3.94
CA GLY A 109 -10.72 8.53 -5.27
C GLY A 109 -10.74 7.01 -5.29
N PHE A 110 -10.56 6.36 -4.14
CA PHE A 110 -10.47 4.91 -3.98
C PHE A 110 -11.28 4.46 -2.78
N HIS A 111 -12.39 3.77 -2.99
CA HIS A 111 -13.28 3.27 -1.95
C HIS A 111 -13.25 1.76 -1.90
N VAL A 112 -12.70 1.19 -0.84
CA VAL A 112 -12.70 -0.26 -0.64
C VAL A 112 -14.11 -0.76 -0.37
N VAL A 113 -14.50 -1.84 -1.07
CA VAL A 113 -15.76 -2.58 -0.86
C VAL A 113 -15.46 -3.90 -0.16
N GLN A 114 -14.42 -4.59 -0.59
CA GLN A 114 -13.91 -5.84 -0.01
C GLN A 114 -12.38 -5.84 0.02
N PRO A 115 -11.76 -6.46 1.05
CA PRO A 115 -12.39 -7.11 2.19
C PRO A 115 -13.03 -6.11 3.16
N ALA A 116 -14.02 -6.56 3.94
CA ALA A 116 -14.76 -5.71 4.88
C ALA A 116 -13.85 -5.03 5.92
N GLU A 117 -12.85 -5.75 6.41
CA GLU A 117 -11.87 -5.23 7.38
C GLU A 117 -11.10 -4.01 6.82
N TRP A 118 -10.74 -4.04 5.52
CA TRP A 118 -10.03 -2.93 4.88
C TRP A 118 -10.96 -1.73 4.64
N ARG A 119 -12.21 -2.01 4.25
CA ARG A 119 -13.25 -0.98 4.14
C ARG A 119 -13.46 -0.25 5.46
N ASP A 120 -13.64 -1.02 6.52
CA ASP A 120 -13.93 -0.50 7.86
C ASP A 120 -12.70 0.28 8.39
N HIS A 121 -11.49 -0.23 8.16
CA HIS A 121 -10.24 0.48 8.46
C HIS A 121 -10.13 1.79 7.69
N GLN A 122 -10.46 1.81 6.38
CA GLN A 122 -10.45 3.04 5.58
C GLN A 122 -11.43 4.07 6.14
N ALA A 123 -12.65 3.66 6.48
CA ALA A 123 -13.65 4.53 7.07
C ALA A 123 -13.17 5.12 8.42
N GLU A 124 -12.61 4.30 9.30
CA GLU A 124 -12.06 4.73 10.59
C GLU A 124 -10.93 5.76 10.41
N GLN A 125 -10.03 5.57 9.45
CA GLN A 125 -8.97 6.54 9.17
C GLN A 125 -9.54 7.86 8.65
N ALA A 126 -10.54 7.83 7.78
CA ALA A 126 -11.21 9.03 7.28
C ALA A 126 -11.89 9.83 8.41
N GLU A 127 -12.56 9.15 9.35
CA GLU A 127 -13.14 9.77 10.54
C GLU A 127 -12.08 10.42 11.44
N LYS A 128 -10.96 9.75 11.68
CA LYS A 128 -9.84 10.29 12.46
C LYS A 128 -9.28 11.56 11.82
N ILE A 129 -9.06 11.56 10.50
CA ILE A 129 -8.59 12.71 9.73
C ILE A 129 -9.58 13.87 9.87
N LEU A 130 -10.88 13.62 9.65
CA LEU A 130 -11.92 14.63 9.74
C LEU A 130 -12.05 15.19 11.17
N SER A 131 -11.99 14.33 12.18
CA SER A 131 -12.03 14.73 13.58
C SER A 131 -10.86 15.65 13.94
N GLN A 132 -9.65 15.31 13.48
CA GLN A 132 -8.46 16.13 13.72
C GLN A 132 -8.52 17.46 12.96
N ALA A 133 -9.02 17.46 11.73
CA ALA A 133 -9.22 18.69 10.94
C ALA A 133 -10.19 19.64 11.65
N LYS A 134 -11.33 19.13 12.15
CA LYS A 134 -12.31 19.91 12.92
C LYS A 134 -11.71 20.52 14.19
N LYS A 135 -10.88 19.78 14.93
CA LYS A 135 -10.15 20.31 16.09
C LYS A 135 -9.21 21.47 15.73
N ASN A 136 -8.67 21.44 14.50
CA ASN A 136 -7.79 22.47 13.97
C ASN A 136 -8.54 23.62 13.26
N GLY A 137 -9.86 23.73 13.47
CA GLY A 137 -10.67 24.84 12.93
C GLY A 137 -11.23 24.62 11.54
N TYR A 138 -11.12 23.41 10.97
CA TYR A 138 -11.75 23.11 9.68
C TYR A 138 -13.27 23.17 9.81
N GLN A 139 -13.91 23.95 8.91
CA GLN A 139 -15.35 24.00 8.72
C GLN A 139 -15.65 23.64 7.26
N PRO A 140 -16.52 22.64 7.01
CA PRO A 140 -16.90 22.28 5.64
C PRO A 140 -17.60 23.43 4.93
N LEU A 141 -17.14 23.80 3.76
CA LEU A 141 -17.73 24.89 2.95
C LEU A 141 -19.18 24.62 2.50
N TRP A 142 -19.62 23.34 2.52
CA TRP A 142 -20.97 22.93 2.09
C TRP A 142 -22.03 22.92 3.20
N GLN A 143 -21.68 23.27 4.44
CA GLN A 143 -22.65 23.34 5.54
C GLN A 143 -23.52 24.63 5.50
N GLU A 144 -23.23 25.58 4.61
CA GLU A 144 -24.00 26.83 4.50
C GLU A 144 -25.17 26.76 3.49
N ALA A 145 -25.41 25.59 2.88
CA ALA A 145 -26.50 25.44 1.89
C ALA A 145 -27.62 24.52 2.43
N THR A 146 -28.19 24.89 3.59
CA THR A 146 -29.52 24.36 3.94
C THR A 146 -30.48 25.53 3.88
N PRO A 147 -31.50 25.50 2.96
CA PRO A 147 -32.50 26.56 2.85
C PRO A 147 -33.42 26.62 4.07
#